data_44340e0eaba3e0bc0d32d918add3f944
#
_entry.id   44340e0eaba3e0bc0d32d918add3f944
#
_cell.length_a   1.000
_cell.length_b   1.000
_cell.length_c   1.000
_cell.angle_alpha   90.00
_cell.angle_beta   90.00
_cell.angle_gamma   90.00
#
_symmetry.space_group_name_H-M   'P 1'
#
loop_
_entity.id
_entity.type
_entity.pdbx_description
1 polymer ?
#
loop_
_entity_poly.entity_id
_entity_poly.type
_entity_poly.pdbx_seq_one_letter_code
_entity_poly.pdbx_strand_id
1 'polypeptide(L)'
;ASQRDQAVTEADVAEATLLATEAQVESDREAIAAAEASIKQAEAAVETARINLGYARVTAPIGGRVGKSEVMVGALVTAGQPTALATIQQLDPIYVDVTQSSANLLRLRQSFESGRLKGNGATQARVKLLLEDGTPYPLEGTLKFSDVTVDPSTGSFILRTVFPNPKHLLLPGMYVRAIVQEGLVEQAIL
;
A
#
# COMPACT_ATOMS: atom_id res chain seq x y z
N ALA A 1 -47.36 8.18 74.73
CA ALA A 1 -46.41 7.10 74.43
C ALA A 1 -46.76 6.41 73.09
N SER A 2 -48.01 6.00 72.87
CA SER A 2 -48.46 5.23 71.69
C SER A 2 -48.26 5.92 70.35
N GLN A 3 -48.46 7.24 70.20
CA GLN A 3 -48.27 7.95 68.94
C GLN A 3 -46.77 8.11 68.52
N ARG A 4 -45.90 8.24 69.50
CA ARG A 4 -44.44 8.29 69.24
C ARG A 4 -43.92 6.92 68.82
N ASP A 5 -44.38 5.85 69.41
CA ASP A 5 -43.94 4.50 69.09
C ASP A 5 -44.43 4.08 67.69
N GLN A 6 -45.60 4.55 67.24
CA GLN A 6 -46.15 4.35 65.93
C GLN A 6 -45.28 5.14 64.84
N ALA A 7 -44.93 6.38 65.14
CA ALA A 7 -44.15 7.22 64.24
C ALA A 7 -42.73 6.67 64.06
N VAL A 8 -42.14 6.07 65.13
CA VAL A 8 -40.79 5.41 65.03
C VAL A 8 -40.87 4.14 64.18
N THR A 9 -41.91 3.30 64.37
CA THR A 9 -42.09 2.10 63.57
C THR A 9 -42.38 2.42 62.10
N GLU A 10 -43.10 3.46 61.78
CA GLU A 10 -43.33 3.91 60.40
C GLU A 10 -42.04 4.42 59.75
N ALA A 11 -41.23 5.17 60.52
CA ALA A 11 -39.88 5.58 60.02
C ALA A 11 -38.95 4.42 59.77
N ASP A 12 -38.87 3.44 60.67
CA ASP A 12 -38.06 2.26 60.51
C ASP A 12 -38.46 1.40 59.28
N VAL A 13 -39.78 1.27 59.07
CA VAL A 13 -40.31 0.59 57.86
C VAL A 13 -39.99 1.36 56.58
N ALA A 14 -40.08 2.68 56.62
CA ALA A 14 -39.74 3.52 55.48
C ALA A 14 -38.23 3.43 55.13
N GLU A 15 -37.37 3.42 56.15
CA GLU A 15 -35.93 3.27 55.97
C GLU A 15 -35.57 1.85 55.42
N ALA A 16 -36.20 0.82 55.94
CA ALA A 16 -36.02 -0.53 55.44
C ALA A 16 -36.49 -0.70 53.99
N THR A 17 -37.59 -0.07 53.60
CA THR A 17 -38.06 -0.08 52.22
C THR A 17 -37.14 0.74 51.27
N LEU A 18 -36.58 1.85 51.75
CA LEU A 18 -35.62 2.64 51.02
C LEU A 18 -34.36 1.85 50.74
N LEU A 19 -33.79 1.21 51.74
CA LEU A 19 -32.61 0.33 51.61
C LEU A 19 -32.89 -0.83 50.64
N ALA A 20 -34.05 -1.44 50.69
CA ALA A 20 -34.42 -2.54 49.80
C ALA A 20 -34.55 -2.04 48.32
N THR A 21 -35.10 -0.83 48.11
CA THR A 21 -35.19 -0.26 46.76
C THR A 21 -33.83 0.18 46.22
N GLU A 22 -32.94 0.71 47.07
CA GLU A 22 -31.57 1.04 46.69
C GLU A 22 -30.79 -0.22 46.26
N ALA A 23 -30.90 -1.30 47.04
CA ALA A 23 -30.29 -2.57 46.67
C ALA A 23 -30.85 -3.15 45.36
N GLN A 24 -32.14 -3.00 45.10
CA GLN A 24 -32.77 -3.40 43.86
C GLN A 24 -32.24 -2.56 42.67
N VAL A 25 -32.13 -1.25 42.82
CA VAL A 25 -31.58 -0.36 41.80
C VAL A 25 -30.14 -0.72 41.48
N GLU A 26 -29.32 -1.06 42.48
CA GLU A 26 -27.94 -1.48 42.24
C GLU A 26 -27.87 -2.82 41.48
N SER A 27 -28.70 -3.79 41.89
CA SER A 27 -28.86 -5.06 41.17
C SER A 27 -29.29 -4.88 39.70
N ASP A 28 -30.23 -3.97 39.45
CA ASP A 28 -30.70 -3.67 38.09
C ASP A 28 -29.60 -2.97 37.26
N ARG A 29 -28.76 -2.13 37.86
CA ARG A 29 -27.60 -1.52 37.21
C ARG A 29 -26.57 -2.56 36.81
N GLU A 30 -26.27 -3.52 37.70
CA GLU A 30 -25.39 -4.62 37.39
C GLU A 30 -25.93 -5.50 36.24
N ALA A 31 -27.24 -5.76 36.24
CA ALA A 31 -27.90 -6.50 35.18
C ALA A 31 -27.83 -5.76 33.84
N ILE A 32 -28.03 -4.44 33.84
CA ILE A 32 -27.85 -3.60 32.64
C ILE A 32 -26.41 -3.65 32.14
N ALA A 33 -25.43 -3.49 33.01
CA ALA A 33 -24.02 -3.54 32.63
C ALA A 33 -23.64 -4.93 32.04
N ALA A 34 -24.17 -6.01 32.59
CA ALA A 34 -23.96 -7.36 32.04
C ALA A 34 -24.63 -7.54 30.67
N ALA A 35 -25.84 -6.97 30.48
CA ALA A 35 -26.53 -6.99 29.19
C ALA A 35 -25.77 -6.16 28.15
N GLU A 36 -25.27 -5.00 28.50
CA GLU A 36 -24.44 -4.16 27.61
C GLU A 36 -23.14 -4.88 27.21
N ALA A 37 -22.49 -5.55 28.12
CA ALA A 37 -21.31 -6.38 27.82
C ALA A 37 -21.64 -7.51 26.85
N SER A 38 -22.78 -8.15 27.02
CA SER A 38 -23.27 -9.20 26.11
C SER A 38 -23.58 -8.66 24.71
N ILE A 39 -24.16 -7.48 24.62
CA ILE A 39 -24.38 -6.79 23.33
C ILE A 39 -23.05 -6.52 22.61
N LYS A 40 -22.08 -5.93 23.31
CA LYS A 40 -20.74 -5.67 22.73
C LYS A 40 -20.06 -6.95 22.25
N GLN A 41 -20.21 -8.03 22.99
CA GLN A 41 -19.67 -9.34 22.57
C GLN A 41 -20.35 -9.85 21.29
N ALA A 42 -21.68 -9.72 21.20
CA ALA A 42 -22.42 -10.11 20.00
C ALA A 42 -22.06 -9.24 18.79
N GLU A 43 -21.90 -7.93 18.98
CA GLU A 43 -21.44 -6.99 17.94
C GLU A 43 -20.05 -7.37 17.42
N ALA A 44 -19.12 -7.70 18.29
CA ALA A 44 -17.77 -8.17 17.91
C ALA A 44 -17.84 -9.49 17.12
N ALA A 45 -18.72 -10.40 17.49
CA ALA A 45 -18.94 -11.63 16.75
C ALA A 45 -19.51 -11.38 15.34
N VAL A 46 -20.47 -10.46 15.21
CA VAL A 46 -21.02 -10.03 13.92
C VAL A 46 -19.93 -9.40 13.05
N GLU A 47 -19.09 -8.54 13.61
CA GLU A 47 -18.00 -7.91 12.87
C GLU A 47 -16.98 -8.95 12.39
N THR A 48 -16.62 -9.89 13.24
CA THR A 48 -15.75 -11.03 12.84
C THR A 48 -16.35 -11.84 11.69
N ALA A 49 -17.64 -12.12 11.74
CA ALA A 49 -18.34 -12.84 10.68
C ALA A 49 -18.37 -12.04 9.37
N ARG A 50 -18.55 -10.71 9.42
CA ARG A 50 -18.48 -9.81 8.26
C ARG A 50 -17.10 -9.80 7.62
N ILE A 51 -16.05 -9.73 8.42
CA ILE A 51 -14.66 -9.79 7.93
C ILE A 51 -14.43 -11.12 7.22
N ASN A 52 -14.84 -12.24 7.82
CA ASN A 52 -14.70 -13.56 7.23
C ASN A 52 -15.48 -13.69 5.91
N LEU A 53 -16.67 -13.12 5.84
CA LEU A 53 -17.44 -13.06 4.59
C LEU A 53 -16.73 -12.20 3.54
N GLY A 54 -16.07 -11.11 3.96
CA GLY A 54 -15.27 -10.26 3.07
C GLY A 54 -14.13 -11.03 2.40
N TYR A 55 -13.51 -11.96 3.09
CA TYR A 55 -12.43 -12.79 2.52
C TYR A 55 -12.93 -13.79 1.45
N ALA A 56 -14.21 -14.10 1.40
CA ALA A 56 -14.78 -14.90 0.33
C ALA A 56 -14.73 -14.18 -1.03
N ARG A 57 -14.58 -12.86 -1.03
CA ARG A 57 -14.45 -12.04 -2.23
C ARG A 57 -12.97 -11.60 -2.41
N VAL A 58 -12.26 -12.31 -3.26
CA VAL A 58 -10.88 -11.96 -3.60
C VAL A 58 -10.86 -10.82 -4.62
N THR A 59 -10.36 -9.66 -4.22
CA THR A 59 -10.23 -8.47 -5.07
C THR A 59 -8.78 -8.17 -5.37
N ALA A 60 -8.54 -7.50 -6.50
CA ALA A 60 -7.21 -7.03 -6.86
C ALA A 60 -6.76 -5.90 -5.91
N PRO A 61 -5.58 -5.99 -5.26
CA PRO A 61 -5.07 -4.95 -4.39
C PRO A 61 -4.58 -3.71 -5.14
N ILE A 62 -4.26 -3.86 -6.44
CA ILE A 62 -3.77 -2.78 -7.32
C ILE A 62 -4.53 -2.81 -8.65
N GLY A 63 -4.63 -1.64 -9.29
CA GLY A 63 -5.07 -1.55 -10.69
C GLY A 63 -3.98 -2.08 -11.62
N GLY A 64 -4.37 -2.89 -12.61
CA GLY A 64 -3.41 -3.45 -13.55
C GLY A 64 -4.00 -4.54 -14.42
N ARG A 65 -3.15 -5.17 -15.22
CA ARG A 65 -3.54 -6.31 -16.06
C ARG A 65 -3.38 -7.61 -15.27
N VAL A 66 -4.43 -8.39 -15.24
CA VAL A 66 -4.41 -9.74 -14.66
C VAL A 66 -3.74 -10.68 -15.67
N GLY A 67 -2.73 -11.40 -15.21
CA GLY A 67 -2.06 -12.44 -15.99
C GLY A 67 -2.87 -13.75 -16.05
N LYS A 68 -2.16 -14.85 -16.29
CA LYS A 68 -2.76 -16.19 -16.31
C LYS A 68 -3.25 -16.56 -14.91
N SER A 69 -4.43 -17.17 -14.82
CA SER A 69 -4.89 -17.82 -13.58
C SER A 69 -4.11 -19.12 -13.36
N GLU A 70 -3.52 -19.24 -12.17
CA GLU A 70 -2.81 -20.49 -11.78
C GLU A 70 -3.75 -21.53 -11.15
N VAL A 71 -5.00 -21.13 -10.88
CA VAL A 71 -6.03 -22.01 -10.32
C VAL A 71 -7.22 -22.10 -11.26
N MET A 72 -7.84 -23.28 -11.31
CA MET A 72 -9.02 -23.54 -12.13
C MET A 72 -10.30 -23.36 -11.30
N VAL A 73 -11.41 -23.17 -11.98
CA VAL A 73 -12.73 -23.15 -11.35
C VAL A 73 -13.00 -24.49 -10.67
N GLY A 74 -13.41 -24.46 -9.41
CA GLY A 74 -13.62 -25.64 -8.57
C GLY A 74 -12.39 -26.12 -7.79
N ALA A 75 -11.22 -25.50 -7.98
CA ALA A 75 -10.05 -25.81 -7.17
C ALA A 75 -10.23 -25.28 -5.74
N LEU A 76 -9.80 -26.08 -4.76
CA LEU A 76 -9.77 -25.66 -3.38
C LEU A 76 -8.58 -24.71 -3.17
N VAL A 77 -8.84 -23.53 -2.62
CA VAL A 77 -7.85 -22.55 -2.23
C VAL A 77 -7.84 -22.36 -0.73
N THR A 78 -6.65 -22.17 -0.16
CA THR A 78 -6.46 -21.99 1.28
C THR A 78 -5.73 -20.68 1.57
N ALA A 79 -6.05 -20.08 2.72
CA ALA A 79 -5.35 -18.88 3.16
C ALA A 79 -3.85 -19.17 3.36
N GLY A 80 -3.00 -18.29 2.84
CA GLY A 80 -1.55 -18.45 2.98
C GLY A 80 -0.90 -19.51 2.09
N GLN A 81 -1.61 -20.05 1.10
CA GLN A 81 -1.00 -20.98 0.13
C GLN A 81 0.17 -20.31 -0.63
N PRO A 82 1.26 -21.05 -0.95
CA PRO A 82 2.42 -20.50 -1.64
C PRO A 82 2.13 -20.14 -3.10
N THR A 83 1.13 -20.79 -3.72
CA THR A 83 0.76 -20.53 -5.10
C THR A 83 -0.21 -19.36 -5.18
N ALA A 84 0.16 -18.32 -5.93
CA ALA A 84 -0.72 -17.20 -6.19
C ALA A 84 -1.92 -17.62 -7.05
N LEU A 85 -3.08 -17.01 -6.87
CA LEU A 85 -4.26 -17.26 -7.69
C LEU A 85 -4.09 -16.71 -9.11
N ALA A 86 -3.55 -15.50 -9.21
CA ALA A 86 -3.18 -14.84 -10.44
C ALA A 86 -2.17 -13.74 -10.11
N THR A 87 -1.34 -13.38 -11.09
CA THR A 87 -0.40 -12.25 -10.97
C THR A 87 -1.01 -11.02 -11.60
N ILE A 88 -1.03 -9.91 -10.87
CA ILE A 88 -1.48 -8.62 -11.38
C ILE A 88 -0.27 -7.74 -11.61
N GLN A 89 -0.14 -7.20 -12.81
CA GLN A 89 0.97 -6.34 -13.21
C GLN A 89 0.46 -4.95 -13.53
N GLN A 90 1.04 -3.95 -12.89
CA GLN A 90 0.82 -2.56 -13.27
C GLN A 90 1.67 -2.25 -14.50
N LEU A 91 1.02 -1.87 -15.61
CA LEU A 91 1.68 -1.59 -16.87
C LEU A 91 1.88 -0.10 -17.12
N ASP A 92 1.19 0.76 -16.40
CA ASP A 92 1.32 2.22 -16.49
C ASP A 92 1.35 2.82 -15.07
N PRO A 93 2.44 3.49 -14.68
CA PRO A 93 3.71 3.59 -15.40
C PRO A 93 4.52 2.27 -15.39
N ILE A 94 5.40 2.11 -16.40
CA ILE A 94 6.30 0.97 -16.47
C ILE A 94 7.73 1.38 -16.08
N TYR A 95 8.44 0.48 -15.41
CA TYR A 95 9.83 0.66 -15.02
C TYR A 95 10.75 -0.01 -16.03
N VAL A 96 11.80 0.70 -16.42
CA VAL A 96 12.88 0.17 -17.27
C VAL A 96 14.16 0.24 -16.46
N ASP A 97 14.77 -0.91 -16.25
CA ASP A 97 16.01 -1.05 -15.53
C ASP A 97 17.17 -1.12 -16.55
N VAL A 98 18.07 -0.15 -16.46
CA VAL A 98 19.23 -0.02 -17.34
C VAL A 98 20.49 -0.30 -16.54
N THR A 99 21.22 -1.34 -16.92
CA THR A 99 22.50 -1.68 -16.29
C THR A 99 23.60 -0.78 -16.83
N GLN A 100 24.33 -0.11 -15.94
CA GLN A 100 25.44 0.79 -16.27
C GLN A 100 26.68 0.49 -15.42
N SER A 101 27.87 0.79 -15.95
CA SER A 101 29.10 0.65 -15.17
C SER A 101 29.27 1.79 -14.16
N SER A 102 29.90 1.51 -13.02
CA SER A 102 30.20 2.51 -11.99
C SER A 102 31.03 3.69 -12.49
N ALA A 103 31.92 3.47 -13.49
CA ALA A 103 32.69 4.52 -14.13
C ALA A 103 31.79 5.54 -14.87
N ASN A 104 30.72 5.07 -15.52
CA ASN A 104 29.74 5.95 -16.17
C ASN A 104 28.94 6.76 -15.15
N LEU A 105 28.64 6.18 -13.98
CA LEU A 105 27.96 6.89 -12.91
C LEU A 105 28.78 8.12 -12.43
N LEU A 106 30.07 7.94 -12.24
CA LEU A 106 30.96 9.02 -11.82
C LEU A 106 31.02 10.14 -12.85
N ARG A 107 31.08 9.82 -14.14
CA ARG A 107 31.05 10.80 -15.23
C ARG A 107 29.70 11.53 -15.27
N LEU A 108 28.60 10.80 -15.15
CA LEU A 108 27.25 11.38 -15.12
C LEU A 108 27.08 12.33 -13.94
N ARG A 109 27.56 11.93 -12.75
CA ARG A 109 27.52 12.75 -11.53
C ARG A 109 28.36 14.04 -11.69
N GLN A 110 29.56 13.95 -12.23
CA GLN A 110 30.38 15.12 -12.54
C GLN A 110 29.73 16.04 -13.56
N SER A 111 29.04 15.49 -14.54
CA SER A 111 28.29 16.28 -15.54
C SER A 111 27.08 16.99 -14.93
N PHE A 112 26.43 16.41 -13.95
CA PHE A 112 25.39 17.05 -13.16
C PHE A 112 25.95 18.17 -12.27
N GLU A 113 27.01 17.90 -11.53
CA GLU A 113 27.62 18.87 -10.61
C GLU A 113 28.24 20.05 -11.36
N SER A 114 28.77 19.86 -12.56
CA SER A 114 29.32 20.91 -13.41
C SER A 114 28.27 21.74 -14.14
N GLY A 115 26.97 21.46 -13.94
CA GLY A 115 25.86 22.20 -14.56
C GLY A 115 25.75 22.04 -16.09
N ARG A 116 26.51 21.11 -16.69
CA ARG A 116 26.44 20.80 -18.12
C ARG A 116 25.13 20.12 -18.50
N LEU A 117 24.51 19.43 -17.56
CA LEU A 117 23.17 18.86 -17.71
C LEU A 117 22.16 19.86 -17.14
N LYS A 118 21.63 20.73 -17.99
CA LYS A 118 20.49 21.59 -17.65
C LYS A 118 19.22 20.73 -17.61
N GLY A 119 18.95 20.13 -16.47
CA GLY A 119 17.63 19.63 -16.15
C GLY A 119 16.75 20.80 -15.68
N ASN A 120 15.56 20.93 -16.17
CA ASN A 120 14.53 21.83 -15.63
C ASN A 120 14.19 21.38 -14.21
N GLY A 121 14.89 21.95 -13.20
CA GLY A 121 14.70 21.61 -11.79
C GLY A 121 15.32 20.29 -11.41
N ALA A 122 16.48 20.33 -10.76
CA ALA A 122 17.19 19.30 -10.01
C ALA A 122 16.64 17.84 -10.15
N THR A 123 17.37 16.98 -10.82
CA THR A 123 17.31 15.51 -10.68
C THR A 123 16.54 14.69 -11.72
N GLN A 124 16.00 15.22 -12.82
CA GLN A 124 15.28 14.38 -13.78
C GLN A 124 15.86 14.50 -15.20
N ALA A 125 16.83 13.64 -15.52
CA ALA A 125 17.27 13.49 -16.92
C ALA A 125 16.16 12.80 -17.73
N ARG A 126 15.91 13.33 -18.94
CA ARG A 126 14.98 12.71 -19.88
C ARG A 126 15.65 11.55 -20.59
N VAL A 127 14.92 10.47 -20.72
CA VAL A 127 15.41 9.26 -21.37
C VAL A 127 14.46 8.90 -22.50
N LYS A 128 15.04 8.59 -23.68
CA LYS A 128 14.31 8.03 -24.82
C LYS A 128 14.52 6.54 -24.89
N LEU A 129 13.53 5.80 -25.37
CA LEU A 129 13.65 4.37 -25.61
C LEU A 129 13.61 4.07 -27.09
N LEU A 130 14.41 3.08 -27.47
CA LEU A 130 14.27 2.37 -28.73
C LEU A 130 13.79 0.95 -28.40
N LEU A 131 12.74 0.53 -29.07
CA LEU A 131 12.21 -0.82 -28.98
C LEU A 131 13.19 -1.81 -29.64
N GLU A 132 12.94 -3.10 -29.48
CA GLU A 132 13.78 -4.17 -30.01
C GLU A 132 13.88 -4.13 -31.54
N ASP A 133 12.80 -3.70 -32.23
CA ASP A 133 12.73 -3.50 -33.68
C ASP A 133 13.44 -2.22 -34.17
N GLY A 134 14.03 -1.43 -33.27
CA GLY A 134 14.70 -0.17 -33.57
C GLY A 134 13.75 1.04 -33.69
N THR A 135 12.43 0.85 -33.50
CA THR A 135 11.50 1.97 -33.52
C THR A 135 11.61 2.81 -32.23
N PRO A 136 11.59 4.16 -32.34
CA PRO A 136 11.61 5.00 -31.16
C PRO A 136 10.27 4.97 -30.44
N TYR A 137 10.32 4.79 -29.11
CA TYR A 137 9.12 4.92 -28.27
C TYR A 137 8.68 6.40 -28.22
N PRO A 138 7.38 6.71 -28.43
CA PRO A 138 6.91 8.07 -28.63
C PRO A 138 6.92 8.94 -27.36
N LEU A 139 6.99 8.34 -26.17
CA LEU A 139 6.96 9.05 -24.89
C LEU A 139 8.33 9.02 -24.23
N GLU A 140 8.71 10.14 -23.63
CA GLU A 140 9.96 10.24 -22.89
C GLU A 140 9.75 9.78 -21.45
N GLY A 141 10.73 9.09 -20.92
CA GLY A 141 10.77 8.68 -19.52
C GLY A 141 11.60 9.63 -18.67
N THR A 142 11.42 9.49 -17.38
CA THR A 142 12.16 10.22 -16.36
C THR A 142 13.09 9.28 -15.61
N LEU A 143 14.32 9.70 -15.45
CA LEU A 143 15.31 8.98 -14.66
C LEU A 143 14.99 9.19 -13.17
N LYS A 144 14.73 8.10 -12.46
CA LYS A 144 14.68 8.10 -11.00
C LYS A 144 15.97 7.48 -10.48
N PHE A 145 16.81 8.28 -9.83
CA PHE A 145 17.92 7.73 -9.06
C PHE A 145 17.36 7.02 -7.83
N SER A 146 17.10 5.74 -7.94
CA SER A 146 16.45 4.99 -6.87
C SER A 146 17.42 4.18 -6.01
N ASP A 147 18.48 3.67 -6.59
CA ASP A 147 19.40 2.81 -5.83
C ASP A 147 20.84 3.02 -6.27
N VAL A 148 21.71 3.34 -5.33
CA VAL A 148 23.14 3.61 -5.59
C VAL A 148 23.98 2.41 -5.14
N THR A 149 23.39 1.23 -5.09
CA THR A 149 24.12 0.01 -4.74
C THR A 149 24.80 -0.54 -5.98
N VAL A 150 26.14 -0.55 -5.96
CA VAL A 150 26.96 -1.16 -7.01
C VAL A 150 27.13 -2.64 -6.67
N ASP A 151 26.84 -3.50 -7.63
CA ASP A 151 27.15 -4.93 -7.51
C ASP A 151 28.67 -5.13 -7.50
N PRO A 152 29.26 -5.65 -6.41
CA PRO A 152 30.72 -5.77 -6.29
C PRO A 152 31.32 -6.81 -7.25
N SER A 153 30.52 -7.73 -7.77
CA SER A 153 30.99 -8.78 -8.69
C SER A 153 31.14 -8.29 -10.13
N THR A 154 30.26 -7.37 -10.55
CA THR A 154 30.23 -6.85 -11.93
C THR A 154 30.68 -5.40 -12.05
N GLY A 155 30.80 -4.67 -10.94
CA GLY A 155 31.07 -3.23 -10.92
C GLY A 155 29.97 -2.41 -11.59
N SER A 156 28.76 -2.98 -11.75
CA SER A 156 27.61 -2.34 -12.38
C SER A 156 26.56 -1.92 -11.38
N PHE A 157 25.75 -0.96 -11.76
CA PHE A 157 24.59 -0.51 -11.00
C PHE A 157 23.35 -0.46 -11.91
N ILE A 158 22.18 -0.53 -11.31
CA ILE A 158 20.93 -0.48 -12.03
C ILE A 158 20.34 0.93 -11.92
N LEU A 159 20.09 1.51 -13.07
CA LEU A 159 19.45 2.80 -13.24
C LEU A 159 17.98 2.59 -13.56
N ARG A 160 17.08 2.95 -12.65
CA ARG A 160 15.66 2.80 -12.87
C ARG A 160 15.05 4.03 -13.49
N THR A 161 14.42 3.84 -14.63
CA THR A 161 13.70 4.88 -15.37
C THR A 161 12.21 4.58 -15.40
N VAL A 162 11.39 5.61 -15.32
CA VAL A 162 9.93 5.50 -15.31
C VAL A 162 9.39 6.04 -16.63
N PHE A 163 8.60 5.24 -17.31
CA PHE A 163 7.95 5.60 -18.56
C PHE A 163 6.44 5.53 -18.44
N PRO A 164 5.72 6.56 -18.92
CA PRO A 164 4.28 6.44 -19.11
C PRO A 164 3.99 5.44 -20.22
N ASN A 165 3.03 4.56 -20.01
CA ASN A 165 2.68 3.49 -20.94
C ASN A 165 1.16 3.35 -21.14
N PRO A 166 0.44 4.42 -21.50
CA PRO A 166 -1.02 4.41 -21.59
C PRO A 166 -1.56 3.44 -22.64
N LYS A 167 -0.79 3.17 -23.67
CA LYS A 167 -1.16 2.21 -24.76
C LYS A 167 -0.71 0.78 -24.48
N HIS A 168 -0.07 0.51 -23.34
CA HIS A 168 0.46 -0.81 -22.96
C HIS A 168 1.35 -1.46 -24.03
N LEU A 169 2.12 -0.64 -24.78
CA LEU A 169 3.05 -1.11 -25.81
C LEU A 169 4.28 -1.77 -25.19
N LEU A 170 4.73 -1.25 -24.07
CA LEU A 170 5.84 -1.83 -23.31
C LEU A 170 5.27 -2.93 -22.39
N LEU A 171 5.87 -4.10 -22.47
CA LEU A 171 5.50 -5.24 -21.64
C LEU A 171 6.69 -5.63 -20.74
N PRO A 172 6.41 -6.13 -19.53
CA PRO A 172 7.47 -6.69 -18.69
C PRO A 172 8.22 -7.81 -19.39
N GLY A 173 9.55 -7.77 -19.31
CA GLY A 173 10.42 -8.75 -19.97
C GLY A 173 10.85 -8.39 -21.40
N MET A 174 10.38 -7.27 -21.97
CA MET A 174 10.87 -6.78 -23.27
C MET A 174 12.26 -6.17 -23.15
N TYR A 175 13.10 -6.42 -24.15
CA TYR A 175 14.39 -5.75 -24.29
C TYR A 175 14.20 -4.40 -24.96
N VAL A 176 14.79 -3.36 -24.37
CA VAL A 176 14.75 -1.99 -24.89
C VAL A 176 16.12 -1.35 -24.74
N ARG A 177 16.41 -0.36 -25.60
CA ARG A 177 17.63 0.44 -25.50
C ARG A 177 17.25 1.83 -24.97
N ALA A 178 17.86 2.22 -23.87
CA ALA A 178 17.69 3.54 -23.32
C ALA A 178 18.74 4.50 -23.86
N ILE A 179 18.32 5.67 -24.35
CA ILE A 179 19.17 6.76 -24.79
C ILE A 179 19.00 7.88 -23.78
N VAL A 180 20.03 8.13 -22.98
CA VAL A 180 20.08 9.23 -22.03
C VAL A 180 20.63 10.46 -22.78
N GLN A 181 19.88 11.56 -22.78
CA GLN A 181 20.36 12.82 -23.35
C GLN A 181 21.23 13.52 -22.29
N GLU A 182 22.54 13.52 -22.52
CA GLU A 182 23.53 14.14 -21.61
C GLU A 182 23.72 15.64 -21.83
N GLY A 183 22.77 16.35 -22.40
CA GLY A 183 22.81 17.81 -22.60
C GLY A 183 23.38 18.25 -23.95
N LEU A 184 22.98 19.45 -24.35
CA LEU A 184 23.49 20.17 -25.51
C LEU A 184 24.70 21.02 -25.09
N VAL A 185 25.84 20.84 -25.70
CA VAL A 185 26.95 21.79 -25.62
C VAL A 185 26.64 22.93 -26.59
N GLU A 186 26.15 24.05 -26.08
CA GLU A 186 25.79 25.23 -26.90
C GLU A 186 26.98 25.97 -27.50
N GLN A 187 28.22 25.65 -27.14
CA GLN A 187 29.44 26.27 -27.69
C GLN A 187 30.43 25.20 -28.08
N ALA A 188 30.33 24.70 -29.31
CA ALA A 188 31.46 24.08 -30.00
C ALA A 188 32.26 25.17 -30.72
N ILE A 189 33.45 25.49 -30.22
CA ILE A 189 34.42 26.30 -30.98
C ILE A 189 35.02 25.35 -31.99
N LEU A 190 34.81 25.61 -33.26
CA LEU A 190 35.50 24.99 -34.38
C LEU A 190 36.90 25.59 -34.52
#